data_775bb356db3210ad654ee8ab4f301f16
#
_entry.id   775bb356db3210ad654ee8ab4f301f16
#
_cell.length_a   1.000
_cell.length_b   1.000
_cell.length_c   1.000
_cell.angle_alpha   90.00
_cell.angle_beta   90.00
_cell.angle_gamma   90.00
#
_symmetry.space_group_name_H-M   'P 1'
#
loop_
_entity.id
_entity.type
_entity.pdbx_description
1 polymer ?
#
loop_
_entity_poly.entity_id
_entity_poly.type
_entity_poly.pdbx_seq_one_letter_code
_entity_poly.pdbx_strand_id
1 'polypeptide(L)'
;DGRIVFVGSNLDAEEYMCDSARIIDLAGKTVFAGFTDSHQHLEGVGKRTKTLSLFGIATLQQTVHTIEDWAANIPDGDWVQGRGWIEREWTDEQRFLNKYDVDSFTADKPLFMPRADGVSALVNSKAMELAGVTKDTPDPEGGRFERELDGTPTGYVLANAMNAFREILPPETDAYLKDNLLRGLRANASLGWTQTQDAGMSYRLIGLMKEIHKEGNMAHRVYAAIPVSQAQTMLERGRETTADDMFDVRGIKVFIDGTLGSRGAALIDNYSDSDHNGFMNRTTKEELMPILYASLRQGIQIETHVI
;
A
#
# COMPACT_ATOMS: atom_id res chain seq x y z
N ASP A 1 -23.67 -19.08 15.20
CA ASP A 1 -22.22 -19.36 15.26
C ASP A 1 -21.45 -18.91 13.99
N GLY A 2 -22.11 -18.17 13.06
CA GLY A 2 -21.47 -17.61 11.87
C GLY A 2 -21.03 -18.61 10.79
N ARG A 3 -21.57 -19.83 10.83
CA ARG A 3 -21.26 -20.88 9.84
C ARG A 3 -22.53 -21.26 9.05
N ILE A 4 -22.39 -21.48 7.75
CA ILE A 4 -23.45 -22.00 6.89
C ILE A 4 -23.60 -23.48 7.21
N VAL A 5 -24.81 -23.89 7.63
CA VAL A 5 -25.09 -25.30 7.98
C VAL A 5 -25.84 -26.03 6.87
N PHE A 6 -26.54 -25.30 5.99
CA PHE A 6 -27.29 -25.88 4.89
C PHE A 6 -27.40 -24.89 3.72
N VAL A 7 -27.40 -25.41 2.53
CA VAL A 7 -27.73 -24.70 1.26
C VAL A 7 -28.56 -25.67 0.42
N GLY A 8 -29.79 -25.30 0.09
CA GLY A 8 -30.70 -26.16 -0.67
C GLY A 8 -32.07 -25.52 -0.91
N SER A 9 -33.10 -26.31 -1.15
CA SER A 9 -34.46 -25.82 -1.36
C SER A 9 -35.09 -25.34 -0.03
N ASN A 10 -36.12 -24.49 -0.12
CA ASN A 10 -36.87 -24.06 1.05
C ASN A 10 -37.52 -25.21 1.78
N LEU A 11 -37.96 -26.25 1.03
CA LEU A 11 -38.58 -27.44 1.62
C LEU A 11 -37.59 -28.25 2.47
N ASP A 12 -36.38 -28.45 1.96
CA ASP A 12 -35.35 -29.18 2.70
C ASP A 12 -34.80 -28.34 3.89
N ALA A 13 -34.92 -27.02 3.84
CA ALA A 13 -34.51 -26.15 4.93
C ALA A 13 -35.42 -26.28 6.19
N GLU A 14 -36.65 -26.83 6.04
CA GLU A 14 -37.56 -27.01 7.15
C GLU A 14 -36.98 -27.94 8.24
N GLU A 15 -36.14 -28.90 7.90
CA GLU A 15 -35.46 -29.78 8.86
C GLU A 15 -34.47 -29.05 9.78
N TYR A 16 -34.01 -27.85 9.37
CA TYR A 16 -33.07 -27.01 10.12
C TYR A 16 -33.74 -25.89 10.90
N MET A 17 -35.08 -25.77 10.80
CA MET A 17 -35.81 -24.73 11.51
C MET A 17 -36.09 -25.16 12.98
N CYS A 18 -35.97 -24.20 13.87
CA CYS A 18 -36.33 -24.33 15.27
C CYS A 18 -37.10 -23.08 15.73
N ASP A 19 -37.73 -23.13 16.90
CA ASP A 19 -38.55 -22.03 17.44
C ASP A 19 -37.81 -20.69 17.54
N SER A 20 -36.47 -20.73 17.64
CA SER A 20 -35.63 -19.54 17.70
C SER A 20 -35.04 -19.13 16.33
N ALA A 21 -35.36 -19.85 15.24
CA ALA A 21 -34.85 -19.52 13.92
C ALA A 21 -35.46 -18.21 13.41
N ARG A 22 -34.58 -17.32 12.92
CA ARG A 22 -35.00 -16.09 12.25
C ARG A 22 -35.09 -16.34 10.74
N ILE A 23 -36.31 -16.24 10.21
CA ILE A 23 -36.55 -16.31 8.77
C ILE A 23 -36.44 -14.92 8.17
N ILE A 24 -35.65 -14.79 7.10
CA ILE A 24 -35.49 -13.54 6.34
C ILE A 24 -35.93 -13.81 4.91
N ASP A 25 -37.08 -13.24 4.52
CA ASP A 25 -37.53 -13.26 3.12
C ASP A 25 -36.71 -12.23 2.33
N LEU A 26 -36.03 -12.71 1.31
CA LEU A 26 -35.19 -11.88 0.45
C LEU A 26 -35.96 -11.21 -0.69
N ALA A 27 -37.25 -11.50 -0.83
CA ALA A 27 -38.14 -10.95 -1.88
C ALA A 27 -37.52 -11.06 -3.30
N GLY A 28 -36.97 -12.23 -3.61
CA GLY A 28 -36.32 -12.50 -4.90
C GLY A 28 -34.88 -11.99 -5.06
N LYS A 29 -34.30 -11.41 -4.02
CA LYS A 29 -32.87 -10.98 -4.04
C LYS A 29 -31.93 -12.18 -3.89
N THR A 30 -30.74 -12.05 -4.45
CA THR A 30 -29.68 -13.08 -4.38
C THR A 30 -28.78 -12.81 -3.16
N VAL A 31 -28.39 -13.86 -2.46
CA VAL A 31 -27.36 -13.82 -1.40
C VAL A 31 -26.08 -14.41 -1.95
N PHE A 32 -24.97 -13.74 -1.69
CA PHE A 32 -23.64 -14.23 -1.94
C PHE A 32 -22.93 -14.51 -0.61
N ALA A 33 -22.00 -15.47 -0.61
CA ALA A 33 -21.00 -15.53 0.45
C ALA A 33 -20.22 -14.22 0.48
N GLY A 34 -19.75 -13.84 1.66
CA GLY A 34 -18.99 -12.60 1.81
C GLY A 34 -17.76 -12.57 0.90
N PHE A 35 -17.56 -11.46 0.19
CA PHE A 35 -16.42 -11.31 -0.71
C PHE A 35 -15.12 -11.11 0.05
N THR A 36 -14.04 -11.70 -0.50
CA THR A 36 -12.67 -11.56 -0.01
C THR A 36 -11.83 -10.80 -1.03
N ASP A 37 -11.15 -9.72 -0.60
CA ASP A 37 -10.02 -9.16 -1.35
C ASP A 37 -8.80 -10.06 -1.12
N SER A 38 -8.36 -10.74 -2.17
CA SER A 38 -7.32 -11.78 -2.08
C SER A 38 -5.89 -11.25 -2.11
N HIS A 39 -5.67 -9.95 -2.34
CA HIS A 39 -4.33 -9.36 -2.37
C HIS A 39 -4.38 -7.86 -2.08
N GLN A 40 -4.10 -7.48 -0.86
CA GLN A 40 -4.15 -6.10 -0.42
C GLN A 40 -3.00 -5.77 0.55
N HIS A 41 -2.80 -4.48 0.82
CA HIS A 41 -1.98 -3.95 1.91
C HIS A 41 -2.86 -3.04 2.77
N LEU A 42 -3.42 -3.59 3.83
CA LEU A 42 -4.49 -2.97 4.63
C LEU A 42 -4.08 -1.62 5.24
N GLU A 43 -2.86 -1.54 5.78
CA GLU A 43 -2.29 -0.29 6.29
C GLU A 43 -2.25 0.79 5.19
N GLY A 44 -1.79 0.40 3.99
CA GLY A 44 -1.74 1.29 2.83
C GLY A 44 -3.11 1.76 2.35
N VAL A 45 -4.15 0.94 2.47
CA VAL A 45 -5.54 1.36 2.19
C VAL A 45 -5.96 2.46 3.15
N GLY A 46 -5.74 2.27 4.45
CA GLY A 46 -6.07 3.28 5.44
C GLY A 46 -5.25 4.56 5.28
N LYS A 47 -3.96 4.46 5.02
CA LYS A 47 -3.09 5.61 4.74
C LYS A 47 -3.61 6.44 3.57
N ARG A 48 -4.09 5.78 2.50
CA ARG A 48 -4.69 6.47 1.34
C ARG A 48 -5.96 7.26 1.67
N THR A 49 -6.69 6.93 2.73
CA THR A 49 -7.88 7.71 3.13
C THR A 49 -7.54 9.08 3.74
N LYS A 50 -6.28 9.31 4.08
CA LYS A 50 -5.80 10.55 4.69
C LYS A 50 -4.59 11.17 3.98
N THR A 51 -4.29 10.74 2.76
CA THR A 51 -3.29 11.34 1.88
C THR A 51 -3.94 11.75 0.57
N LEU A 52 -3.46 12.84 -0.01
CA LEU A 52 -3.99 13.33 -1.28
C LEU A 52 -3.77 12.31 -2.39
N SER A 53 -4.83 11.98 -3.13
CA SER A 53 -4.78 11.18 -4.35
C SER A 53 -4.90 12.09 -5.57
N LEU A 54 -3.91 12.02 -6.46
CA LEU A 54 -3.87 12.76 -7.72
C LEU A 54 -4.10 11.84 -8.95
N PHE A 55 -4.51 10.59 -8.71
CA PHE A 55 -4.83 9.66 -9.79
C PHE A 55 -6.06 10.12 -10.57
N GLY A 56 -5.98 10.04 -11.91
CA GLY A 56 -7.11 10.33 -12.79
C GLY A 56 -7.42 11.82 -12.99
N ILE A 57 -6.57 12.73 -12.51
CA ILE A 57 -6.72 14.17 -12.78
C ILE A 57 -6.23 14.45 -14.19
N ALA A 58 -7.09 15.11 -14.99
CA ALA A 58 -6.92 15.22 -16.43
C ALA A 58 -6.08 16.42 -16.89
N THR A 59 -5.69 17.36 -15.99
CA THR A 59 -4.94 18.56 -16.36
C THR A 59 -3.90 18.92 -15.31
N LEU A 60 -2.82 19.58 -15.72
CA LEU A 60 -1.83 20.15 -14.82
C LEU A 60 -2.46 21.20 -13.90
N GLN A 61 -3.26 22.10 -14.47
CA GLN A 61 -3.93 23.15 -13.72
C GLN A 61 -4.83 22.58 -12.61
N GLN A 62 -5.61 21.55 -12.92
CA GLN A 62 -6.46 20.88 -11.92
C GLN A 62 -5.62 20.15 -10.87
N THR A 63 -4.49 19.55 -11.25
CA THR A 63 -3.56 18.90 -10.32
C THR A 63 -3.01 19.91 -9.31
N VAL A 64 -2.51 21.05 -9.78
CA VAL A 64 -1.97 22.10 -8.92
C VAL A 64 -3.05 22.66 -7.98
N HIS A 65 -4.24 22.96 -8.50
CA HIS A 65 -5.37 23.43 -7.68
C HIS A 65 -5.80 22.41 -6.62
N THR A 66 -5.81 21.12 -6.96
CA THR A 66 -6.13 20.06 -5.99
C THR A 66 -5.07 19.95 -4.88
N ILE A 67 -3.79 20.18 -5.20
CA ILE A 67 -2.71 20.25 -4.19
C ILE A 67 -2.90 21.49 -3.31
N GLU A 68 -3.25 22.64 -3.88
CA GLU A 68 -3.50 23.90 -3.16
C GLU A 68 -4.64 23.73 -2.16
N ASP A 69 -5.79 23.22 -2.60
CA ASP A 69 -6.96 22.97 -1.74
C ASP A 69 -6.63 22.02 -0.59
N TRP A 70 -5.84 21.00 -0.87
CA TRP A 70 -5.39 20.04 0.15
C TRP A 70 -4.44 20.71 1.15
N ALA A 71 -3.44 21.45 0.66
CA ALA A 71 -2.45 22.14 1.47
C ALA A 71 -3.07 23.20 2.38
N ALA A 72 -4.17 23.84 1.96
CA ALA A 72 -4.90 24.80 2.78
C ALA A 72 -5.41 24.23 4.11
N ASN A 73 -5.65 22.92 4.18
CA ASN A 73 -6.11 22.21 5.37
C ASN A 73 -4.98 21.58 6.21
N ILE A 74 -3.72 21.73 5.78
CA ILE A 74 -2.54 21.24 6.50
C ILE A 74 -1.96 22.38 7.34
N PRO A 75 -1.67 22.18 8.65
CA PRO A 75 -1.02 23.20 9.48
C PRO A 75 0.37 23.58 8.96
N ASP A 76 0.79 24.82 9.23
CA ASP A 76 2.15 25.28 8.91
C ASP A 76 3.18 24.41 9.66
N GLY A 77 4.25 24.06 8.99
CA GLY A 77 5.28 23.12 9.48
C GLY A 77 4.96 21.64 9.28
N ASP A 78 3.71 21.28 9.02
CA ASP A 78 3.34 19.90 8.71
C ASP A 78 3.56 19.55 7.23
N TRP A 79 3.80 18.27 6.95
CA TRP A 79 4.07 17.78 5.60
C TRP A 79 2.81 17.67 4.75
N VAL A 80 2.82 18.33 3.59
CA VAL A 80 1.83 18.10 2.52
C VAL A 80 2.21 16.83 1.77
N GLN A 81 1.43 15.78 1.96
CA GLN A 81 1.69 14.47 1.37
C GLN A 81 0.54 14.02 0.49
N GLY A 82 0.88 13.40 -0.62
CA GLY A 82 -0.05 12.79 -1.57
C GLY A 82 0.72 11.95 -2.57
N ARG A 83 0.06 11.50 -3.64
CA ARG A 83 0.69 10.72 -4.71
C ARG A 83 -0.20 10.60 -5.94
N GLY A 84 0.40 10.15 -7.03
CA GLY A 84 -0.38 9.57 -8.12
C GLY A 84 -0.58 10.48 -9.32
N TRP A 85 0.12 11.61 -9.40
CA TRP A 85 0.08 12.42 -10.60
C TRP A 85 0.80 11.74 -11.77
N ILE A 86 0.25 11.97 -13.01
CA ILE A 86 0.76 11.38 -14.25
C ILE A 86 0.62 12.44 -15.34
N GLU A 87 1.72 13.13 -15.67
CA GLU A 87 1.73 14.23 -16.64
C GLU A 87 1.31 13.80 -18.06
N ARG A 88 1.55 12.53 -18.42
CA ARG A 88 1.21 12.00 -19.75
C ARG A 88 -0.31 11.88 -19.98
N GLU A 89 -1.10 11.87 -18.91
CA GLU A 89 -2.55 11.82 -18.97
C GLU A 89 -3.19 13.23 -19.04
N TRP A 90 -2.40 14.30 -18.88
CA TRP A 90 -2.90 15.66 -18.90
C TRP A 90 -3.18 16.14 -20.33
N THR A 91 -4.27 16.85 -20.49
CA THR A 91 -4.76 17.36 -21.76
C THR A 91 -4.35 18.80 -22.06
N ASP A 92 -3.80 19.50 -21.06
CA ASP A 92 -3.31 20.87 -21.18
C ASP A 92 -1.78 20.90 -21.40
N GLU A 93 -0.97 20.75 -20.36
CA GLU A 93 0.49 20.84 -20.42
C GLU A 93 1.13 19.57 -19.87
N GLN A 94 1.79 18.81 -20.75
CA GLN A 94 2.42 17.52 -20.41
C GLN A 94 3.88 17.70 -20.03
N ARG A 95 4.14 18.30 -18.86
CA ARG A 95 5.46 18.42 -18.26
C ARG A 95 5.48 17.88 -16.82
N PHE A 96 6.64 17.58 -16.31
CA PHE A 96 6.78 17.26 -14.89
C PHE A 96 6.42 18.46 -14.02
N LEU A 97 5.78 18.17 -12.87
CA LEU A 97 5.62 19.14 -11.80
C LEU A 97 6.99 19.56 -11.24
N ASN A 98 7.10 20.80 -10.89
CA ASN A 98 8.28 21.34 -10.24
C ASN A 98 7.88 22.28 -9.05
N LYS A 99 8.87 22.71 -8.27
CA LYS A 99 8.63 23.54 -7.08
C LYS A 99 7.86 24.83 -7.36
N TYR A 100 8.03 25.42 -8.53
CA TYR A 100 7.38 26.69 -8.90
C TYR A 100 5.86 26.54 -9.04
N ASP A 101 5.37 25.31 -9.28
CA ASP A 101 3.94 25.04 -9.33
C ASP A 101 3.27 25.09 -7.95
N VAL A 102 4.04 24.93 -6.87
CA VAL A 102 3.49 24.71 -5.52
C VAL A 102 4.05 25.66 -4.44
N ASP A 103 5.21 26.26 -4.64
CA ASP A 103 5.88 27.09 -3.63
C ASP A 103 5.04 28.27 -3.15
N SER A 104 4.21 28.85 -4.03
CA SER A 104 3.40 30.03 -3.72
C SER A 104 2.39 29.81 -2.58
N PHE A 105 1.91 28.57 -2.39
CA PHE A 105 0.92 28.23 -1.38
C PHE A 105 1.42 27.18 -0.36
N THR A 106 2.69 26.75 -0.47
CA THR A 106 3.32 25.80 0.46
C THR A 106 4.61 26.34 1.09
N ALA A 107 4.80 27.67 1.17
CA ALA A 107 6.03 28.30 1.65
C ALA A 107 6.48 27.81 3.04
N ASP A 108 5.52 27.60 3.96
CA ASP A 108 5.76 27.16 5.34
C ASP A 108 5.46 25.67 5.57
N LYS A 109 5.13 24.91 4.52
CA LYS A 109 4.70 23.52 4.57
C LYS A 109 5.60 22.69 3.66
N PRO A 110 6.45 21.79 4.19
CA PRO A 110 7.23 20.91 3.33
C PRO A 110 6.32 19.98 2.54
N LEU A 111 6.62 19.77 1.24
CA LEU A 111 5.82 18.94 0.35
C LEU A 111 6.63 17.76 -0.18
N PHE A 112 6.04 16.57 -0.14
CA PHE A 112 6.55 15.35 -0.76
C PHE A 112 5.43 14.60 -1.48
N MET A 113 5.48 14.60 -2.81
CA MET A 113 4.40 14.12 -3.67
C MET A 113 4.91 13.12 -4.71
N PRO A 114 5.05 11.82 -4.37
CA PRO A 114 5.42 10.80 -5.34
C PRO A 114 4.50 10.76 -6.57
N ARG A 115 5.13 10.62 -7.74
CA ARG A 115 4.45 10.33 -9.01
C ARG A 115 3.83 8.93 -8.96
N ALA A 116 2.92 8.62 -9.87
CA ALA A 116 2.22 7.34 -9.92
C ALA A 116 3.15 6.12 -10.02
N ASP A 117 4.29 6.27 -10.70
CA ASP A 117 5.31 5.22 -10.83
C ASP A 117 6.05 4.88 -9.53
N GLY A 118 6.02 5.79 -8.54
CA GLY A 118 6.69 5.63 -7.24
C GLY A 118 8.21 5.75 -7.28
N VAL A 119 8.81 6.02 -8.45
CA VAL A 119 10.26 6.17 -8.64
C VAL A 119 10.71 7.60 -8.84
N SER A 120 9.78 8.54 -8.87
CA SER A 120 10.02 9.98 -8.88
C SER A 120 9.04 10.72 -7.98
N ALA A 121 9.37 11.95 -7.59
CA ALA A 121 8.51 12.78 -6.76
C ALA A 121 8.70 14.28 -7.05
N LEU A 122 7.64 15.04 -6.75
CA LEU A 122 7.72 16.49 -6.54
C LEU A 122 8.04 16.77 -5.08
N VAL A 123 8.98 17.68 -4.85
CA VAL A 123 9.25 18.33 -3.56
C VAL A 123 9.27 19.84 -3.75
N ASN A 124 8.86 20.60 -2.73
CA ASN A 124 8.91 22.05 -2.77
C ASN A 124 10.21 22.62 -2.18
N SER A 125 10.39 23.93 -2.27
CA SER A 125 11.57 24.61 -1.71
C SER A 125 11.72 24.41 -0.20
N LYS A 126 10.62 24.32 0.55
CA LYS A 126 10.65 24.07 2.01
C LYS A 126 11.15 22.65 2.34
N ALA A 127 10.73 21.65 1.60
CA ALA A 127 11.24 20.27 1.76
C ALA A 127 12.74 20.21 1.41
N MET A 128 13.19 20.88 0.35
CA MET A 128 14.62 20.95 -0.01
C MET A 128 15.45 21.65 1.06
N GLU A 129 14.96 22.75 1.65
CA GLU A 129 15.60 23.43 2.79
C GLU A 129 15.82 22.46 3.95
N LEU A 130 14.76 21.74 4.36
CA LEU A 130 14.83 20.76 5.46
C LEU A 130 15.77 19.58 5.18
N ALA A 131 15.82 19.12 3.92
CA ALA A 131 16.72 18.04 3.49
C ALA A 131 18.18 18.52 3.26
N GLY A 132 18.46 19.84 3.33
CA GLY A 132 19.76 20.40 3.04
C GLY A 132 20.16 20.27 1.56
N VAL A 133 19.17 20.13 0.65
CA VAL A 133 19.40 20.00 -0.79
C VAL A 133 19.53 21.38 -1.43
N THR A 134 20.71 21.65 -1.99
CA THR A 134 21.08 22.93 -2.63
C THR A 134 21.60 22.69 -4.05
N LYS A 135 21.97 23.77 -4.74
CA LYS A 135 22.62 23.68 -6.04
C LYS A 135 23.97 22.94 -6.00
N ASP A 136 24.62 22.90 -4.83
CA ASP A 136 25.94 22.29 -4.64
C ASP A 136 25.83 20.83 -4.12
N THR A 137 24.62 20.33 -3.82
CA THR A 137 24.39 18.95 -3.38
C THR A 137 24.59 17.99 -4.55
N PRO A 138 25.51 17.02 -4.48
CA PRO A 138 25.72 16.06 -5.57
C PRO A 138 24.52 15.11 -5.72
N ASP A 139 24.33 14.59 -6.91
CA ASP A 139 23.38 13.49 -7.12
C ASP A 139 23.86 12.24 -6.39
N PRO A 140 22.98 11.52 -5.67
CA PRO A 140 23.34 10.26 -5.04
C PRO A 140 23.47 9.15 -6.11
N GLU A 141 24.22 8.11 -5.78
CA GLU A 141 24.33 6.93 -6.65
C GLU A 141 22.94 6.35 -6.96
N GLY A 142 22.62 6.15 -8.21
CA GLY A 142 21.31 5.65 -8.65
C GLY A 142 20.14 6.60 -8.43
N GLY A 143 20.41 7.92 -8.30
CA GLY A 143 19.37 8.95 -8.17
C GLY A 143 19.80 10.27 -8.76
N ARG A 144 18.83 11.20 -8.95
CA ARG A 144 19.09 12.50 -9.55
C ARG A 144 18.15 13.56 -8.96
N PHE A 145 18.72 14.74 -8.70
CA PHE A 145 17.99 16.00 -8.50
C PHE A 145 17.91 16.71 -9.85
N GLU A 146 16.72 16.84 -10.43
CA GLU A 146 16.56 17.61 -11.66
C GLU A 146 16.89 19.10 -11.40
N ARG A 147 17.60 19.74 -12.35
CA ARG A 147 18.16 21.08 -12.14
C ARG A 147 17.91 22.01 -13.32
N GLU A 148 17.81 23.30 -12.99
CA GLU A 148 17.90 24.38 -13.99
C GLU A 148 19.32 24.49 -14.57
N LEU A 149 19.47 25.29 -15.62
CA LEU A 149 20.77 25.52 -16.27
C LEU A 149 21.82 26.13 -15.32
N ASP A 150 21.40 26.86 -14.30
CA ASP A 150 22.28 27.45 -13.29
C ASP A 150 22.64 26.50 -12.13
N GLY A 151 22.15 25.25 -12.18
CA GLY A 151 22.34 24.23 -11.17
C GLY A 151 21.30 24.22 -10.07
N THR A 152 20.34 25.13 -10.06
CA THR A 152 19.28 25.19 -9.03
C THR A 152 18.34 23.96 -9.15
N PRO A 153 18.11 23.18 -8.07
CA PRO A 153 17.18 22.06 -8.11
C PRO A 153 15.73 22.54 -8.39
N THR A 154 15.08 21.85 -9.35
CA THR A 154 13.70 22.18 -9.77
C THR A 154 12.64 21.67 -8.80
N GLY A 155 13.00 20.75 -7.89
CA GLY A 155 12.05 20.04 -7.03
C GLY A 155 11.52 18.74 -7.63
N TYR A 156 11.85 18.40 -8.88
CA TYR A 156 11.61 17.06 -9.41
C TYR A 156 12.80 16.15 -9.06
N VAL A 157 12.52 15.05 -8.36
CA VAL A 157 13.54 14.16 -7.82
C VAL A 157 13.31 12.72 -8.26
N LEU A 158 14.39 11.98 -8.59
CA LEU A 158 14.32 10.65 -9.18
C LEU A 158 15.07 9.61 -8.33
N ALA A 159 14.48 8.43 -8.25
CA ALA A 159 15.04 7.21 -7.69
C ALA A 159 15.67 7.44 -6.29
N ASN A 160 16.95 7.14 -6.08
CA ASN A 160 17.60 7.26 -4.77
C ASN A 160 17.67 8.70 -4.23
N ALA A 161 17.52 9.73 -5.08
CA ALA A 161 17.43 11.11 -4.60
C ALA A 161 16.18 11.38 -3.74
N MET A 162 15.12 10.57 -3.91
CA MET A 162 13.92 10.63 -3.05
C MET A 162 14.22 10.27 -1.58
N ASN A 163 15.29 9.52 -1.31
CA ASN A 163 15.61 9.06 0.05
C ASN A 163 16.00 10.23 0.96
N ALA A 164 16.66 11.27 0.42
CA ALA A 164 16.97 12.49 1.18
C ALA A 164 15.72 13.13 1.82
N PHE A 165 14.57 12.98 1.18
CA PHE A 165 13.29 13.49 1.69
C PHE A 165 12.55 12.45 2.53
N ARG A 166 12.60 11.17 2.15
CA ARG A 166 11.95 10.10 2.93
C ARG A 166 12.51 9.96 4.34
N GLU A 167 13.82 10.18 4.51
CA GLU A 167 14.51 10.09 5.80
C GLU A 167 14.12 11.19 6.78
N ILE A 168 13.67 12.34 6.29
CA ILE A 168 13.22 13.47 7.11
C ILE A 168 11.71 13.56 7.27
N LEU A 169 10.93 12.67 6.61
CA LEU A 169 9.49 12.57 6.87
C LEU A 169 9.26 12.19 8.34
N PRO A 170 8.16 12.67 8.96
CA PRO A 170 7.79 12.25 10.29
C PRO A 170 7.76 10.73 10.43
N PRO A 171 8.35 10.15 11.48
CA PRO A 171 8.35 8.71 11.67
C PRO A 171 6.94 8.17 11.87
N GLU A 172 6.66 7.02 11.26
CA GLU A 172 5.39 6.31 11.45
C GLU A 172 5.33 5.70 12.86
N THR A 173 4.63 6.40 13.77
CA THR A 173 4.40 5.91 15.13
C THR A 173 3.41 4.75 15.15
N ASP A 174 3.38 3.95 16.23
CA ASP A 174 2.39 2.87 16.39
C ASP A 174 0.96 3.42 16.39
N ALA A 175 0.74 4.59 16.98
CA ALA A 175 -0.56 5.26 16.93
C ALA A 175 -0.98 5.62 15.49
N TYR A 176 -0.05 6.14 14.68
CA TYR A 176 -0.29 6.44 13.28
C TYR A 176 -0.60 5.18 12.45
N LEU A 177 0.17 4.11 12.63
CA LEU A 177 -0.03 2.83 11.94
C LEU A 177 -1.34 2.17 12.36
N LYS A 178 -1.67 2.20 13.65
CA LYS A 178 -2.94 1.68 14.18
C LYS A 178 -4.16 2.44 13.61
N ASP A 179 -4.08 3.78 13.51
CA ASP A 179 -5.13 4.57 12.86
C ASP A 179 -5.27 4.19 11.38
N ASN A 180 -4.17 3.97 10.66
CA ASN A 180 -4.22 3.50 9.27
C ASN A 180 -4.91 2.13 9.16
N LEU A 181 -4.56 1.16 10.01
CA LEU A 181 -5.21 -0.16 10.02
C LEU A 181 -6.72 -0.05 10.28
N LEU A 182 -7.14 0.75 11.28
CA LEU A 182 -8.55 1.00 11.58
C LEU A 182 -9.30 1.64 10.41
N ARG A 183 -8.69 2.60 9.73
CA ARG A 183 -9.26 3.24 8.52
C ARG A 183 -9.36 2.26 7.37
N GLY A 184 -8.34 1.42 7.16
CA GLY A 184 -8.34 0.38 6.14
C GLY A 184 -9.47 -0.63 6.37
N LEU A 185 -9.63 -1.11 7.59
CA LEU A 185 -10.72 -2.00 7.98
C LEU A 185 -12.10 -1.39 7.67
N ARG A 186 -12.31 -0.12 8.05
CA ARG A 186 -13.59 0.58 7.80
C ARG A 186 -13.83 0.84 6.32
N ALA A 187 -12.80 1.26 5.58
CA ALA A 187 -12.90 1.51 4.14
C ALA A 187 -13.30 0.24 3.40
N ASN A 188 -12.67 -0.90 3.67
CA ASN A 188 -13.01 -2.18 3.07
C ASN A 188 -14.45 -2.61 3.44
N ALA A 189 -14.81 -2.55 4.71
CA ALA A 189 -16.15 -2.90 5.15
C ALA A 189 -17.25 -2.04 4.50
N SER A 190 -16.98 -0.73 4.28
CA SER A 190 -17.91 0.18 3.59
C SER A 190 -18.16 -0.19 2.13
N LEU A 191 -17.22 -0.89 1.50
CA LEU A 191 -17.33 -1.41 0.14
C LEU A 191 -17.93 -2.84 0.08
N GLY A 192 -18.25 -3.41 1.23
CA GLY A 192 -18.86 -4.75 1.33
C GLY A 192 -17.85 -5.90 1.40
N TRP A 193 -16.56 -5.62 1.55
CA TRP A 193 -15.56 -6.67 1.81
C TRP A 193 -15.74 -7.26 3.20
N THR A 194 -15.77 -8.58 3.31
CA THR A 194 -15.92 -9.32 4.55
C THR A 194 -14.63 -9.99 5.02
N GLN A 195 -13.65 -10.04 4.15
CA GLN A 195 -12.30 -10.50 4.42
C GLN A 195 -11.28 -9.80 3.53
N THR A 196 -10.07 -9.62 4.06
CA THR A 196 -8.90 -9.13 3.33
C THR A 196 -7.74 -10.09 3.54
N GLN A 197 -7.01 -10.42 2.46
CA GLN A 197 -5.71 -11.07 2.54
C GLN A 197 -4.62 -10.00 2.39
N ASP A 198 -3.92 -9.73 3.49
CA ASP A 198 -2.81 -8.75 3.50
C ASP A 198 -1.50 -9.43 3.13
N ALA A 199 -0.96 -9.07 1.97
CA ALA A 199 0.23 -9.66 1.38
C ALA A 199 1.52 -8.93 1.81
N GLY A 200 1.77 -8.81 3.10
CA GLY A 200 3.02 -8.20 3.59
C GLY A 200 2.95 -7.52 4.94
N MET A 201 2.07 -7.95 5.82
CA MET A 201 1.89 -7.39 7.16
C MET A 201 3.09 -7.76 8.07
N SER A 202 3.88 -6.77 8.48
CA SER A 202 5.00 -7.00 9.40
C SER A 202 4.52 -7.42 10.80
N TYR A 203 5.40 -8.05 11.60
CA TYR A 203 5.08 -8.39 13.00
C TYR A 203 4.76 -7.17 13.88
N ARG A 204 5.28 -5.99 13.54
CA ARG A 204 4.86 -4.73 14.18
C ARG A 204 3.38 -4.45 13.93
N LEU A 205 2.94 -4.54 12.67
CA LEU A 205 1.53 -4.35 12.31
C LEU A 205 0.64 -5.48 12.85
N ILE A 206 1.13 -6.72 12.88
CA ILE A 206 0.42 -7.86 13.53
C ILE A 206 0.17 -7.57 15.01
N GLY A 207 1.16 -7.01 15.72
CA GLY A 207 0.97 -6.57 17.11
C GLY A 207 -0.18 -5.57 17.25
N LEU A 208 -0.21 -4.54 16.41
CA LEU A 208 -1.27 -3.53 16.39
C LEU A 208 -2.64 -4.11 15.97
N MET A 209 -2.68 -5.06 15.03
CA MET A 209 -3.91 -5.77 14.65
C MET A 209 -4.48 -6.58 15.82
N LYS A 210 -3.62 -7.24 16.61
CA LYS A 210 -4.04 -7.97 17.83
C LYS A 210 -4.64 -7.03 18.89
N GLU A 211 -4.09 -5.82 19.02
CA GLU A 211 -4.70 -4.79 19.88
C GLU A 211 -6.07 -4.37 19.36
N ILE A 212 -6.19 -4.07 18.06
CA ILE A 212 -7.46 -3.72 17.39
C ILE A 212 -8.51 -4.83 17.60
N HIS A 213 -8.09 -6.10 17.46
CA HIS A 213 -8.94 -7.26 17.71
C HIS A 213 -9.41 -7.30 19.18
N LYS A 214 -8.50 -7.17 20.13
CA LYS A 214 -8.81 -7.16 21.58
C LYS A 214 -9.77 -6.02 21.98
N GLU A 215 -9.70 -4.89 21.28
CA GLU A 215 -10.59 -3.74 21.47
C GLU A 215 -11.97 -3.94 20.82
N GLY A 216 -12.19 -5.03 20.09
CA GLY A 216 -13.46 -5.31 19.38
C GLY A 216 -13.67 -4.46 18.13
N ASN A 217 -12.60 -3.91 17.55
CA ASN A 217 -12.64 -2.97 16.43
C ASN A 217 -12.38 -3.61 15.05
N MET A 218 -12.41 -4.95 14.95
CA MET A 218 -12.31 -5.65 13.67
C MET A 218 -13.60 -5.51 12.87
N ALA A 219 -13.57 -4.74 11.78
CA ALA A 219 -14.74 -4.54 10.92
C ALA A 219 -14.97 -5.71 9.93
N HIS A 220 -13.93 -6.51 9.64
CA HIS A 220 -13.99 -7.71 8.82
C HIS A 220 -12.82 -8.63 9.17
N ARG A 221 -12.80 -9.85 8.60
CA ARG A 221 -11.71 -10.82 8.78
C ARG A 221 -10.45 -10.36 8.07
N VAL A 222 -9.29 -10.65 8.67
CA VAL A 222 -7.98 -10.39 8.06
C VAL A 222 -7.14 -11.66 8.10
N TYR A 223 -6.70 -12.10 6.94
CA TYR A 223 -5.63 -13.07 6.73
C TYR A 223 -4.34 -12.30 6.45
N ALA A 224 -3.25 -12.61 7.14
CA ALA A 224 -1.98 -11.93 6.99
C ALA A 224 -0.87 -12.88 6.53
N ALA A 225 -0.14 -12.47 5.49
CA ALA A 225 1.16 -13.00 5.13
C ALA A 225 2.25 -12.03 5.59
N ILE A 226 3.28 -12.54 6.27
CA ILE A 226 4.41 -11.73 6.70
C ILE A 226 5.44 -11.58 5.57
N PRO A 227 6.26 -10.53 5.53
CA PRO A 227 7.33 -10.43 4.54
C PRO A 227 8.41 -11.50 4.76
N VAL A 228 8.99 -12.01 3.69
CA VAL A 228 10.03 -13.08 3.74
C VAL A 228 11.22 -12.72 4.63
N SER A 229 11.55 -11.45 4.79
CA SER A 229 12.60 -10.99 5.73
C SER A 229 12.31 -11.35 7.19
N GLN A 230 11.06 -11.67 7.52
CA GLN A 230 10.62 -12.10 8.85
C GLN A 230 10.23 -13.61 8.88
N ALA A 231 10.56 -14.36 7.82
CA ALA A 231 10.18 -15.77 7.69
C ALA A 231 10.69 -16.63 8.86
N GLN A 232 11.91 -16.41 9.32
CA GLN A 232 12.47 -17.14 10.47
C GLN A 232 11.59 -16.99 11.72
N THR A 233 11.14 -15.77 12.02
CA THR A 233 10.23 -15.53 13.14
C THR A 233 8.90 -16.27 12.97
N MET A 234 8.36 -16.32 11.74
CA MET A 234 7.14 -17.08 11.45
C MET A 234 7.32 -18.59 11.66
N LEU A 235 8.44 -19.14 11.21
CA LEU A 235 8.76 -20.56 11.40
C LEU A 235 8.95 -20.94 12.88
N GLU A 236 9.44 -20.02 13.69
CA GLU A 236 9.60 -20.21 15.15
C GLU A 236 8.28 -20.08 15.91
N ARG A 237 7.42 -19.13 15.53
CA ARG A 237 6.12 -18.89 16.19
C ARG A 237 5.03 -19.81 15.71
N GLY A 238 5.13 -20.29 14.47
CA GLY A 238 4.06 -20.99 13.78
C GLY A 238 2.91 -20.07 13.36
N ARG A 239 1.79 -20.68 12.98
CA ARG A 239 0.56 -19.95 12.64
C ARG A 239 -0.13 -19.43 13.88
N GLU A 240 -0.74 -18.28 13.77
CA GLU A 240 -1.46 -17.63 14.85
C GLU A 240 -2.89 -17.28 14.38
N THR A 241 -3.91 -17.83 15.01
CA THR A 241 -5.33 -17.59 14.67
C THR A 241 -6.09 -17.17 15.93
N THR A 242 -6.93 -16.15 15.83
CA THR A 242 -7.84 -15.77 16.94
C THR A 242 -8.97 -16.78 17.07
N ALA A 243 -9.50 -16.97 18.29
CA ALA A 243 -10.53 -17.97 18.58
C ALA A 243 -11.84 -17.78 17.80
N ASP A 244 -12.11 -16.58 17.33
CA ASP A 244 -13.29 -16.19 16.53
C ASP A 244 -13.02 -16.20 15.01
N ASP A 245 -11.82 -16.64 14.58
CA ASP A 245 -11.38 -16.65 13.20
C ASP A 245 -11.37 -15.25 12.54
N MET A 246 -11.30 -14.16 13.33
CA MET A 246 -11.29 -12.81 12.79
C MET A 246 -9.91 -12.36 12.31
N PHE A 247 -8.82 -12.90 12.87
CA PHE A 247 -7.47 -12.59 12.47
C PHE A 247 -6.59 -13.85 12.41
N ASP A 248 -6.02 -14.11 11.24
CA ASP A 248 -5.23 -15.30 10.94
C ASP A 248 -3.87 -14.92 10.31
N VAL A 249 -2.77 -15.27 10.98
CA VAL A 249 -1.39 -15.05 10.50
C VAL A 249 -0.82 -16.41 10.11
N ARG A 250 -0.75 -16.70 8.80
CA ARG A 250 -0.39 -18.02 8.32
C ARG A 250 0.32 -18.06 6.96
N GLY A 251 0.69 -16.92 6.41
CA GLY A 251 1.37 -16.83 5.13
C GLY A 251 2.74 -16.15 5.23
N ILE A 252 3.59 -16.40 4.23
CA ILE A 252 4.84 -15.69 3.98
C ILE A 252 4.81 -15.14 2.57
N LYS A 253 4.94 -13.82 2.43
CA LYS A 253 5.05 -13.13 1.15
C LYS A 253 6.49 -13.08 0.67
N VAL A 254 6.71 -13.53 -0.56
CA VAL A 254 8.00 -13.59 -1.23
C VAL A 254 7.95 -12.76 -2.51
N PHE A 255 9.05 -12.13 -2.87
CA PHE A 255 9.26 -11.50 -4.17
C PHE A 255 10.45 -12.16 -4.86
N ILE A 256 10.24 -12.73 -6.05
CA ILE A 256 11.30 -13.31 -6.86
C ILE A 256 11.83 -12.29 -7.86
N ASP A 257 10.93 -11.49 -8.44
CA ASP A 257 11.26 -10.43 -9.39
C ASP A 257 10.62 -9.09 -9.04
N GLY A 258 10.64 -8.15 -9.99
CA GLY A 258 10.06 -6.82 -9.84
C GLY A 258 8.73 -6.66 -10.55
N THR A 259 8.47 -5.44 -11.10
CA THR A 259 7.22 -5.11 -11.78
C THR A 259 7.46 -4.73 -13.25
N LEU A 260 6.45 -4.94 -14.11
CA LEU A 260 6.53 -4.60 -15.54
C LEU A 260 6.78 -3.10 -15.76
N GLY A 261 6.05 -2.25 -15.06
CA GLY A 261 6.12 -0.80 -15.25
C GLY A 261 7.48 -0.18 -14.94
N SER A 262 8.27 -0.79 -14.05
CA SER A 262 9.65 -0.38 -13.74
C SER A 262 10.71 -1.19 -14.50
N ARG A 263 10.31 -2.06 -15.44
CA ARG A 263 11.16 -3.02 -16.16
C ARG A 263 11.96 -3.93 -15.20
N GLY A 264 11.45 -4.16 -14.01
CA GLY A 264 12.06 -5.03 -13.00
C GLY A 264 11.53 -6.47 -13.00
N ALA A 265 10.40 -6.73 -13.65
CA ALA A 265 9.87 -8.08 -13.83
C ALA A 265 10.79 -8.88 -14.76
N ALA A 266 11.05 -10.15 -14.45
CA ALA A 266 11.95 -11.00 -15.20
C ALA A 266 11.21 -11.65 -16.38
N LEU A 267 11.51 -11.17 -17.61
CA LEU A 267 10.92 -11.66 -18.84
C LEU A 267 11.89 -12.64 -19.53
N ILE A 268 11.34 -13.46 -20.47
CA ILE A 268 12.15 -14.34 -21.31
C ILE A 268 12.97 -13.52 -22.31
N ASP A 269 12.31 -12.57 -22.98
CA ASP A 269 12.94 -11.66 -23.96
C ASP A 269 13.13 -10.26 -23.34
N ASN A 270 13.96 -9.43 -23.95
CA ASN A 270 14.13 -8.05 -23.53
C ASN A 270 12.81 -7.28 -23.62
N TYR A 271 12.66 -6.27 -22.77
CA TYR A 271 11.57 -5.30 -22.89
C TYR A 271 11.64 -4.63 -24.26
N SER A 272 10.48 -4.31 -24.85
CA SER A 272 10.39 -3.67 -26.17
C SER A 272 11.05 -2.28 -26.24
N ASP A 273 11.27 -1.67 -25.08
CA ASP A 273 11.79 -0.32 -24.88
C ASP A 273 13.05 -0.29 -23.98
N SER A 274 13.72 -1.45 -23.80
CA SER A 274 14.97 -1.57 -23.02
C SER A 274 15.85 -2.70 -23.55
N ASP A 275 17.13 -2.65 -23.23
CA ASP A 275 18.16 -3.61 -23.62
C ASP A 275 18.35 -4.77 -22.64
N HIS A 276 17.48 -4.90 -21.64
CA HIS A 276 17.46 -5.99 -20.66
C HIS A 276 16.07 -6.60 -20.49
N ASN A 277 16.02 -7.79 -19.92
CA ASN A 277 14.80 -8.56 -19.65
C ASN A 277 14.36 -8.58 -18.18
N GLY A 278 14.80 -7.62 -17.38
CA GLY A 278 14.49 -7.54 -15.95
C GLY A 278 15.45 -8.31 -15.05
N PHE A 279 15.02 -8.57 -13.80
CA PHE A 279 15.91 -9.09 -12.76
C PHE A 279 15.22 -10.14 -11.89
N MET A 280 15.80 -11.35 -11.78
CA MET A 280 15.40 -12.40 -10.83
C MET A 280 16.36 -12.42 -9.64
N ASN A 281 16.34 -11.43 -8.78
CA ASN A 281 17.38 -11.27 -7.77
C ASN A 281 16.90 -10.82 -6.39
N ARG A 282 15.55 -10.81 -6.16
CA ARG A 282 15.03 -10.36 -4.85
C ARG A 282 15.09 -11.43 -3.78
N THR A 283 14.80 -12.70 -4.16
CA THR A 283 14.94 -13.86 -3.29
C THR A 283 15.46 -15.01 -4.14
N THR A 284 16.65 -15.48 -3.85
CA THR A 284 17.28 -16.56 -4.62
C THR A 284 16.65 -17.91 -4.31
N LYS A 285 16.85 -18.89 -5.19
CA LYS A 285 16.38 -20.27 -4.98
C LYS A 285 17.00 -20.86 -3.71
N GLU A 286 18.26 -20.60 -3.47
CA GLU A 286 19.04 -21.10 -2.33
C GLU A 286 18.49 -20.57 -1.00
N GLU A 287 18.04 -19.31 -0.97
CA GLU A 287 17.41 -18.68 0.20
C GLU A 287 15.96 -19.16 0.38
N LEU A 288 15.22 -19.34 -0.74
CA LEU A 288 13.79 -19.65 -0.70
C LEU A 288 13.52 -21.13 -0.37
N MET A 289 14.27 -22.08 -0.93
CA MET A 289 13.97 -23.52 -0.78
C MET A 289 13.92 -24.00 0.68
N PRO A 290 14.83 -23.60 1.60
CA PRO A 290 14.73 -23.95 3.02
C PRO A 290 13.43 -23.43 3.65
N ILE A 291 13.03 -22.20 3.32
CA ILE A 291 11.81 -21.56 3.82
C ILE A 291 10.57 -22.33 3.32
N LEU A 292 10.53 -22.69 2.02
CA LEU A 292 9.43 -23.46 1.43
C LEU A 292 9.24 -24.81 2.13
N TYR A 293 10.33 -25.58 2.33
CA TYR A 293 10.25 -26.88 3.00
C TYR A 293 9.80 -26.78 4.47
N ALA A 294 10.32 -25.79 5.19
CA ALA A 294 9.93 -25.57 6.58
C ALA A 294 8.46 -25.13 6.68
N SER A 295 8.02 -24.22 5.80
CA SER A 295 6.64 -23.74 5.73
C SER A 295 5.66 -24.87 5.40
N LEU A 296 5.99 -25.71 4.43
CA LEU A 296 5.16 -26.87 4.05
C LEU A 296 4.92 -27.82 5.23
N ARG A 297 5.97 -28.11 6.01
CA ARG A 297 5.87 -28.99 7.19
C ARG A 297 4.99 -28.40 8.29
N GLN A 298 4.88 -27.08 8.37
CA GLN A 298 4.09 -26.37 9.39
C GLN A 298 2.72 -25.91 8.87
N GLY A 299 2.37 -26.21 7.60
CA GLY A 299 1.15 -25.73 6.97
C GLY A 299 1.07 -24.22 6.82
N ILE A 300 2.23 -23.54 6.69
CA ILE A 300 2.34 -22.12 6.41
C ILE A 300 2.30 -21.92 4.90
N GLN A 301 1.45 -21.03 4.43
CA GLN A 301 1.29 -20.72 3.01
C GLN A 301 2.44 -19.82 2.52
N ILE A 302 2.87 -20.01 1.29
CA ILE A 302 3.79 -19.11 0.60
C ILE A 302 3.01 -18.38 -0.50
N GLU A 303 3.14 -17.05 -0.52
CA GLU A 303 2.56 -16.17 -1.52
C GLU A 303 3.69 -15.53 -2.31
N THR A 304 3.91 -16.00 -3.54
CA THR A 304 5.05 -15.57 -4.35
C THR A 304 4.61 -14.54 -5.39
N HIS A 305 5.25 -13.36 -5.38
CA HIS A 305 5.20 -12.43 -6.50
C HIS A 305 6.17 -12.90 -7.57
N VAL A 306 5.64 -13.12 -8.77
CA VAL A 306 6.39 -13.50 -9.98
C VAL A 306 5.56 -13.10 -11.20
N ILE A 307 6.23 -12.53 -12.24
CA ILE A 307 5.63 -12.12 -13.51
C ILE A 307 6.20 -12.92 -14.68
#